data_b5a503f91058aba7450316ce89bfa35a
#
_entry.id   b5a503f91058aba7450316ce89bfa35a
#
_cell.length_a   1.000
_cell.length_b   1.000
_cell.length_c   1.000
_cell.angle_alpha   90.00
_cell.angle_beta   90.00
_cell.angle_gamma   90.00
#
_symmetry.space_group_name_H-M   'P 1'
#
loop_
_entity.id
_entity.type
_entity.pdbx_description
1 polymer ?
#
loop_
_entity_poly.entity_id
_entity_poly.type
_entity_poly.pdbx_seq_one_letter_code
_entity_poly.pdbx_strand_id
1 'polypeptide(L)'
;DEIHFADGGVYRHAIGYGHFMETLLEAFPNEKDALSAYCSLLAKVGSLISPEVLRSGRFSAGGFDYMSMSAYDEIAKLTSDERLLNVLAGGLFQNAGHSRKTSLYEYAMVNHSNIEGAHSFVGDTQHVADAFVDVIKSNGGDVFTGSEVTALSVAGDRLETVTVNGKDEIIADNVISTIHPAATVSLLDNNSIIRKSYINRIKTLENSLGAFTAYLLLKPGVLRRSACNFYLYDTPSVWSAYDDSGNGEIHTMLMCHQNNGKSEYADVVALLIPMSYSHVSKWADTRTGRRGEEYEGFKAATAEKMLSFAGGFF
;
A
#
# COMPACT_ATOMS: atom_id res chain seq x y z
N ASP A 1 -4.23 7.45 13.44
CA ASP A 1 -4.54 6.02 13.28
C ASP A 1 -4.77 5.37 14.63
N GLU A 2 -5.57 4.31 14.68
CA GLU A 2 -5.79 3.49 15.88
C GLU A 2 -5.41 2.04 15.60
N ILE A 3 -4.67 1.45 16.53
CA ILE A 3 -4.22 0.05 16.47
C ILE A 3 -5.02 -0.72 17.51
N HIS A 4 -5.81 -1.68 17.08
CA HIS A 4 -6.68 -2.50 17.89
C HIS A 4 -6.19 -3.94 17.93
N PHE A 5 -6.13 -4.52 19.12
CA PHE A 5 -5.81 -5.93 19.33
C PHE A 5 -7.01 -6.70 19.85
N ALA A 6 -7.14 -7.96 19.50
CA ALA A 6 -8.26 -8.82 19.89
C ALA A 6 -8.41 -8.99 21.43
N ASP A 7 -7.36 -8.71 22.21
CA ASP A 7 -7.41 -8.71 23.67
C ASP A 7 -8.03 -7.42 24.27
N GLY A 8 -8.51 -6.51 23.44
CA GLY A 8 -9.12 -5.23 23.81
C GLY A 8 -8.12 -4.07 23.92
N GLY A 9 -6.83 -4.29 23.67
CA GLY A 9 -5.82 -3.22 23.66
C GLY A 9 -6.04 -2.27 22.49
N VAL A 10 -6.12 -0.95 22.76
CA VAL A 10 -6.27 0.10 21.74
C VAL A 10 -5.18 1.15 21.96
N TYR A 11 -4.44 1.46 20.89
CA TYR A 11 -3.33 2.40 20.90
C TYR A 11 -3.46 3.40 19.77
N ARG A 12 -3.05 4.65 20.02
CA ARG A 12 -3.14 5.73 19.02
C ARG A 12 -1.78 6.11 18.47
N HIS A 13 -1.69 6.20 17.16
CA HIS A 13 -0.61 6.88 16.46
C HIS A 13 -1.08 8.30 16.12
N ALA A 14 -0.69 9.26 16.94
CA ALA A 14 -1.01 10.66 16.77
C ALA A 14 -0.14 11.31 15.67
N ILE A 15 -0.62 12.43 15.11
CA ILE A 15 0.14 13.25 14.17
C ILE A 15 1.09 14.17 14.94
N GLY A 16 2.31 14.30 14.43
CA GLY A 16 3.40 15.06 15.06
C GLY A 16 4.18 14.23 16.06
N TYR A 17 5.50 14.22 15.95
CA TYR A 17 6.38 13.40 16.80
C TYR A 17 6.20 13.63 18.29
N GLY A 18 5.94 14.90 18.72
CA GLY A 18 5.64 15.23 20.10
C GLY A 18 4.40 14.52 20.62
N HIS A 19 3.27 14.67 19.94
CA HIS A 19 2.01 14.04 20.31
C HIS A 19 2.05 12.52 20.16
N PHE A 20 2.73 12.00 19.13
CA PHE A 20 2.94 10.55 18.97
C PHE A 20 3.63 9.96 20.19
N MET A 21 4.70 10.60 20.66
CA MET A 21 5.43 10.16 21.83
C MET A 21 4.61 10.31 23.12
N GLU A 22 3.93 11.45 23.33
CA GLU A 22 3.08 11.69 24.48
C GLU A 22 1.97 10.64 24.61
N THR A 23 1.25 10.37 23.50
CA THR A 23 0.15 9.41 23.47
C THR A 23 0.62 7.99 23.78
N LEU A 24 1.78 7.57 23.25
CA LEU A 24 2.31 6.25 23.55
C LEU A 24 2.90 6.13 24.95
N LEU A 25 3.44 7.23 25.51
CA LEU A 25 3.93 7.23 26.90
C LEU A 25 2.81 7.06 27.94
N GLU A 26 1.56 7.38 27.64
CA GLU A 26 0.43 7.10 28.50
C GLU A 26 0.26 5.57 28.70
N ALA A 27 0.47 4.80 27.64
CA ALA A 27 0.36 3.33 27.69
C ALA A 27 1.68 2.64 28.09
N PHE A 28 2.82 3.26 27.79
CA PHE A 28 4.18 2.72 27.98
C PHE A 28 5.07 3.70 28.75
N PRO A 29 4.76 4.01 30.02
CA PRO A 29 5.43 5.10 30.79
C PRO A 29 6.94 4.84 31.01
N ASN A 30 7.37 3.59 30.96
CA ASN A 30 8.76 3.21 31.18
C ASN A 30 9.61 3.20 29.90
N GLU A 31 9.00 3.40 28.72
CA GLU A 31 9.62 3.25 27.40
C GLU A 31 10.04 4.58 26.76
N LYS A 32 10.26 5.63 27.57
CA LYS A 32 10.58 6.97 27.08
C LYS A 32 11.82 7.00 26.19
N ASP A 33 12.88 6.31 26.60
CA ASP A 33 14.14 6.32 25.84
C ASP A 33 13.98 5.55 24.51
N ALA A 34 13.26 4.42 24.53
CA ALA A 34 12.95 3.63 23.35
C ALA A 34 12.11 4.43 22.34
N LEU A 35 11.05 5.10 22.81
CA LEU A 35 10.19 5.95 21.96
C LEU A 35 10.96 7.15 21.39
N SER A 36 11.84 7.78 22.19
CA SER A 36 12.69 8.88 21.72
C SER A 36 13.67 8.40 20.64
N ALA A 37 14.30 7.25 20.83
CA ALA A 37 15.20 6.64 19.86
C ALA A 37 14.46 6.24 18.57
N TYR A 38 13.26 5.67 18.70
CA TYR A 38 12.39 5.34 17.57
C TYR A 38 12.02 6.57 16.74
N CYS A 39 11.53 7.63 17.38
CA CYS A 39 11.19 8.89 16.70
C CYS A 39 12.39 9.48 15.98
N SER A 40 13.55 9.48 16.63
CA SER A 40 14.80 9.97 16.04
C SER A 40 15.24 9.16 14.84
N LEU A 41 15.10 7.83 14.90
CA LEU A 41 15.41 6.91 13.81
C LEU A 41 14.49 7.17 12.59
N LEU A 42 13.18 7.26 12.81
CA LEU A 42 12.22 7.52 11.75
C LEU A 42 12.46 8.89 11.09
N ALA A 43 12.64 9.94 11.89
CA ALA A 43 12.91 11.28 11.38
C ALA A 43 14.20 11.33 10.56
N LYS A 44 15.26 10.65 11.03
CA LYS A 44 16.55 10.55 10.32
C LYS A 44 16.41 9.86 8.97
N VAL A 45 15.75 8.71 8.92
CA VAL A 45 15.60 7.94 7.67
C VAL A 45 14.58 8.62 6.76
N GLY A 46 13.46 9.09 7.29
CA GLY A 46 12.41 9.79 6.55
C GLY A 46 12.91 11.07 5.87
N SER A 47 13.81 11.83 6.51
CA SER A 47 14.39 13.03 5.93
C SER A 47 15.28 12.78 4.70
N LEU A 48 15.66 11.54 4.41
CA LEU A 48 16.43 11.20 3.21
C LEU A 48 15.63 11.39 1.91
N ILE A 49 14.31 11.44 2.00
CA ILE A 49 13.44 11.79 0.88
C ILE A 49 12.60 13.01 1.26
N SER A 50 13.10 14.17 0.93
CA SER A 50 12.33 15.41 0.96
C SER A 50 11.78 15.75 -0.43
N PRO A 51 10.76 16.61 -0.55
CA PRO A 51 10.34 17.15 -1.84
C PRO A 51 11.48 17.77 -2.65
N GLU A 52 12.49 18.31 -1.98
CA GLU A 52 13.68 18.89 -2.60
C GLU A 52 14.60 17.82 -3.20
N VAL A 53 14.81 16.71 -2.49
CA VAL A 53 15.55 15.55 -2.98
C VAL A 53 14.86 14.96 -4.19
N LEU A 54 13.54 14.79 -4.14
CA LEU A 54 12.73 14.28 -5.26
C LEU A 54 12.83 15.19 -6.50
N ARG A 55 12.74 16.51 -6.32
CA ARG A 55 12.87 17.48 -7.43
C ARG A 55 14.26 17.52 -8.03
N SER A 56 15.29 17.40 -7.22
CA SER A 56 16.68 17.46 -7.66
C SER A 56 17.20 16.14 -8.26
N GLY A 57 16.54 15.03 -7.97
CA GLY A 57 17.01 13.68 -8.30
C GLY A 57 18.32 13.28 -7.60
N ARG A 58 18.76 14.04 -6.60
CA ARG A 58 20.01 13.81 -5.88
C ARG A 58 19.76 12.99 -4.62
N PHE A 59 19.71 11.68 -4.78
CA PHE A 59 19.56 10.77 -3.66
C PHE A 59 20.89 10.65 -2.88
N SER A 60 20.79 10.69 -1.55
CA SER A 60 21.94 10.45 -0.68
C SER A 60 22.35 8.97 -0.73
N ALA A 61 23.64 8.71 -0.87
CA ALA A 61 24.20 7.35 -0.82
C ALA A 61 23.92 6.64 0.52
N GLY A 62 23.76 7.40 1.62
CA GLY A 62 23.43 6.85 2.95
C GLY A 62 22.05 6.18 3.04
N GLY A 63 21.16 6.40 2.06
CA GLY A 63 19.85 5.71 2.00
C GLY A 63 19.98 4.21 1.66
N PHE A 64 21.01 3.81 0.95
CA PHE A 64 21.19 2.42 0.54
C PHE A 64 21.47 1.47 1.72
N ASP A 65 22.14 1.94 2.78
CA ASP A 65 22.39 1.14 3.97
C ASP A 65 21.09 0.73 4.65
N TYR A 66 20.12 1.65 4.76
CA TYR A 66 18.81 1.38 5.37
C TYR A 66 17.92 0.46 4.52
N MET A 67 18.14 0.35 3.22
CA MET A 67 17.44 -0.60 2.35
C MET A 67 17.82 -2.05 2.62
N SER A 68 19.03 -2.30 3.16
CA SER A 68 19.53 -3.64 3.51
C SER A 68 19.28 -4.02 4.97
N MET A 69 18.88 -3.07 5.82
CA MET A 69 18.57 -3.31 7.23
C MET A 69 17.14 -3.81 7.40
N SER A 70 16.92 -4.80 8.26
CA SER A 70 15.59 -5.26 8.65
C SER A 70 14.95 -4.25 9.59
N ALA A 71 13.73 -3.80 9.30
CA ALA A 71 12.98 -2.91 10.18
C ALA A 71 12.74 -3.56 11.55
N TYR A 72 12.33 -4.83 11.56
CA TYR A 72 12.11 -5.59 12.79
C TYR A 72 13.35 -5.60 13.68
N ASP A 73 14.51 -5.99 13.10
CA ASP A 73 15.75 -6.14 13.88
C ASP A 73 16.22 -4.80 14.47
N GLU A 74 16.06 -3.71 13.74
CA GLU A 74 16.47 -2.39 14.23
C GLU A 74 15.53 -1.84 15.31
N ILE A 75 14.22 -2.06 15.20
CA ILE A 75 13.25 -1.62 16.21
C ILE A 75 13.33 -2.50 17.46
N ALA A 76 13.52 -3.81 17.32
CA ALA A 76 13.68 -4.73 18.43
C ALA A 76 14.94 -4.47 19.29
N LYS A 77 15.91 -3.70 18.79
CA LYS A 77 17.05 -3.22 19.61
C LYS A 77 16.67 -2.08 20.56
N LEU A 78 15.56 -1.38 20.28
CA LEU A 78 15.16 -0.19 21.03
C LEU A 78 14.33 -0.52 22.27
N THR A 79 13.56 -1.62 22.23
CA THR A 79 12.69 -2.04 23.34
C THR A 79 12.64 -3.55 23.44
N SER A 80 12.52 -4.04 24.69
CA SER A 80 12.20 -5.43 24.99
C SER A 80 10.69 -5.64 25.31
N ASP A 81 9.89 -4.58 25.31
CA ASP A 81 8.46 -4.65 25.47
C ASP A 81 7.81 -5.12 24.17
N GLU A 82 7.37 -6.39 24.16
CA GLU A 82 6.75 -7.00 22.98
C GLU A 82 5.47 -6.29 22.53
N ARG A 83 4.71 -5.73 23.49
CA ARG A 83 3.50 -4.97 23.15
C ARG A 83 3.85 -3.67 22.45
N LEU A 84 4.82 -2.93 22.95
CA LEU A 84 5.29 -1.72 22.27
C LEU A 84 5.85 -2.03 20.88
N LEU A 85 6.65 -3.09 20.75
CA LEU A 85 7.19 -3.54 19.47
C LEU A 85 6.08 -3.79 18.43
N ASN A 86 4.97 -4.41 18.85
CA ASN A 86 3.81 -4.66 18.00
C ASN A 86 3.00 -3.38 17.72
N VAL A 87 2.85 -2.50 18.69
CA VAL A 87 2.16 -1.21 18.50
C VAL A 87 2.91 -0.34 17.50
N LEU A 88 4.24 -0.25 17.60
CA LEU A 88 5.05 0.50 16.64
C LEU A 88 4.93 -0.05 15.21
N ALA A 89 4.69 -1.35 15.06
CA ALA A 89 4.42 -2.00 13.78
C ALA A 89 2.98 -1.86 13.28
N GLY A 90 2.08 -1.22 14.05
CA GLY A 90 0.65 -1.19 13.78
C GLY A 90 0.25 -0.69 12.39
N GLY A 91 1.05 0.17 11.75
CA GLY A 91 0.84 0.65 10.38
C GLY A 91 1.43 -0.25 9.27
N LEU A 92 1.95 -1.43 9.59
CA LEU A 92 2.70 -2.29 8.67
C LEU A 92 1.87 -2.74 7.44
N PHE A 93 0.55 -2.71 7.53
CA PHE A 93 -0.35 -2.98 6.41
C PHE A 93 -0.03 -2.12 5.18
N GLN A 94 0.33 -0.86 5.36
CA GLN A 94 0.63 0.07 4.28
C GLN A 94 1.91 -0.29 3.50
N ASN A 95 2.81 -1.07 4.11
CA ASN A 95 4.08 -1.46 3.50
C ASN A 95 3.99 -2.80 2.75
N ALA A 96 2.80 -3.41 2.62
CA ALA A 96 2.62 -4.78 2.15
C ALA A 96 3.57 -5.76 2.89
N GLY A 97 3.74 -5.53 4.20
CA GLY A 97 4.86 -5.96 5.00
C GLY A 97 5.01 -7.47 5.07
N HIS A 98 6.21 -7.90 4.79
CA HIS A 98 6.68 -9.23 5.15
C HIS A 98 7.49 -9.10 6.44
N SER A 99 7.13 -9.81 7.49
CA SER A 99 7.60 -9.66 8.87
C SER A 99 9.11 -9.46 9.03
N ARG A 100 9.92 -10.12 8.21
CA ARG A 100 11.39 -10.06 8.31
C ARG A 100 12.08 -9.54 7.05
N LYS A 101 11.33 -9.19 6.01
CA LYS A 101 11.87 -8.70 4.74
C LYS A 101 11.67 -7.19 4.55
N THR A 102 10.79 -6.56 5.35
CA THR A 102 10.56 -5.12 5.25
C THR A 102 11.82 -4.37 5.63
N SER A 103 12.34 -3.58 4.70
CA SER A 103 13.52 -2.77 4.95
C SER A 103 13.22 -1.64 5.93
N LEU A 104 14.23 -1.25 6.71
CA LEU A 104 14.11 -0.09 7.60
C LEU A 104 13.78 1.19 6.82
N TYR A 105 14.32 1.31 5.59
CA TYR A 105 14.05 2.44 4.72
C TYR A 105 12.56 2.57 4.39
N GLU A 106 11.96 1.50 3.87
CA GLU A 106 10.53 1.48 3.49
C GLU A 106 9.62 1.71 4.71
N TYR A 107 9.88 0.98 5.79
CA TYR A 107 9.16 1.13 7.04
C TYR A 107 9.21 2.57 7.58
N ALA A 108 10.41 3.14 7.66
CA ALA A 108 10.60 4.47 8.21
C ALA A 108 9.97 5.56 7.32
N MET A 109 10.04 5.42 6.00
CA MET A 109 9.43 6.36 5.06
C MET A 109 7.93 6.46 5.25
N VAL A 110 7.23 5.33 5.34
CA VAL A 110 5.78 5.29 5.51
C VAL A 110 5.39 5.84 6.89
N ASN A 111 6.02 5.36 7.97
CA ASN A 111 5.68 5.81 9.31
C ASN A 111 6.03 7.28 9.55
N HIS A 112 7.17 7.76 9.05
CA HIS A 112 7.54 9.17 9.09
C HIS A 112 6.48 10.04 8.39
N SER A 113 6.06 9.65 7.18
CA SER A 113 5.03 10.38 6.44
C SER A 113 3.71 10.46 7.21
N ASN A 114 3.30 9.36 7.86
CA ASN A 114 2.08 9.33 8.66
C ASN A 114 2.18 10.20 9.92
N ILE A 115 3.32 10.18 10.60
CA ILE A 115 3.56 10.98 11.81
C ILE A 115 3.67 12.48 11.46
N GLU A 116 4.33 12.84 10.36
CA GLU A 116 4.43 14.25 9.92
C GLU A 116 3.07 14.84 9.54
N GLY A 117 2.16 14.03 8.95
CA GLY A 117 0.81 14.49 8.68
C GLY A 117 0.10 13.69 7.60
N ALA A 118 -0.70 12.73 7.99
CA ALA A 118 -1.61 12.06 7.09
C ALA A 118 -2.83 12.96 6.79
N HIS A 119 -3.13 13.15 5.51
CA HIS A 119 -4.24 13.96 5.04
C HIS A 119 -5.11 13.15 4.09
N SER A 120 -6.40 13.41 4.08
CA SER A 120 -7.33 12.88 3.11
C SER A 120 -7.90 13.99 2.23
N PHE A 121 -8.31 13.62 1.01
CA PHE A 121 -9.01 14.56 0.12
C PHE A 121 -10.43 14.82 0.62
N VAL A 122 -10.92 16.04 0.40
CA VAL A 122 -12.35 16.35 0.53
C VAL A 122 -13.06 15.85 -0.74
N GLY A 123 -13.99 14.94 -0.58
CA GLY A 123 -14.59 14.19 -1.69
C GLY A 123 -13.86 12.88 -1.94
N ASP A 124 -13.61 12.54 -3.19
CA ASP A 124 -12.91 11.33 -3.59
C ASP A 124 -11.59 11.61 -4.32
N THR A 125 -10.79 10.58 -4.51
CA THR A 125 -9.49 10.66 -5.21
C THR A 125 -9.63 10.86 -6.72
N GLN A 126 -10.83 10.73 -7.30
CA GLN A 126 -11.09 11.00 -8.70
C GLN A 126 -10.79 12.47 -9.04
N HIS A 127 -11.05 13.40 -8.13
CA HIS A 127 -10.73 14.81 -8.33
C HIS A 127 -9.24 15.06 -8.60
N VAL A 128 -8.34 14.23 -8.05
CA VAL A 128 -6.90 14.32 -8.33
C VAL A 128 -6.61 13.90 -9.77
N ALA A 129 -7.22 12.78 -10.22
CA ALA A 129 -7.09 12.32 -11.59
C ALA A 129 -7.65 13.36 -12.59
N ASP A 130 -8.82 13.91 -12.30
CA ASP A 130 -9.46 14.93 -13.13
C ASP A 130 -8.58 16.19 -13.23
N ALA A 131 -7.98 16.66 -12.15
CA ALA A 131 -7.07 17.78 -12.14
C ALA A 131 -5.82 17.54 -13.03
N PHE A 132 -5.25 16.33 -13.00
CA PHE A 132 -4.16 15.97 -13.92
C PHE A 132 -4.63 15.93 -15.39
N VAL A 133 -5.80 15.38 -15.66
CA VAL A 133 -6.40 15.35 -17.00
C VAL A 133 -6.58 16.78 -17.54
N ASP A 134 -7.08 17.69 -16.70
CA ASP A 134 -7.28 19.09 -17.10
C ASP A 134 -5.95 19.79 -17.42
N VAL A 135 -4.90 19.54 -16.62
CA VAL A 135 -3.55 20.07 -16.91
C VAL A 135 -2.99 19.51 -18.21
N ILE A 136 -3.13 18.21 -18.46
CA ILE A 136 -2.69 17.57 -19.71
C ILE A 136 -3.38 18.23 -20.91
N LYS A 137 -4.71 18.33 -20.87
CA LYS A 137 -5.51 18.91 -21.96
C LYS A 137 -5.23 20.38 -22.17
N SER A 138 -5.07 21.17 -21.11
CA SER A 138 -4.76 22.60 -21.21
C SER A 138 -3.38 22.88 -21.83
N ASN A 139 -2.48 21.91 -21.78
CA ASN A 139 -1.17 21.96 -22.43
C ASN A 139 -1.13 21.27 -23.80
N GLY A 140 -2.29 20.96 -24.39
CA GLY A 140 -2.40 20.38 -25.74
C GLY A 140 -2.17 18.87 -25.82
N GLY A 141 -2.18 18.19 -24.67
CA GLY A 141 -2.12 16.73 -24.60
C GLY A 141 -3.51 16.09 -24.61
N ASP A 142 -3.54 14.78 -24.82
CA ASP A 142 -4.76 13.98 -24.81
C ASP A 142 -4.70 12.85 -23.77
N VAL A 143 -5.88 12.45 -23.29
CA VAL A 143 -6.06 11.30 -22.39
C VAL A 143 -7.10 10.36 -22.99
N PHE A 144 -6.70 9.13 -23.26
CA PHE A 144 -7.54 8.10 -23.84
C PHE A 144 -7.82 7.01 -22.82
N THR A 145 -9.09 6.71 -22.57
CA THR A 145 -9.54 5.58 -21.76
C THR A 145 -9.98 4.43 -22.67
N GLY A 146 -10.00 3.19 -22.15
CA GLY A 146 -10.32 2.01 -22.95
C GLY A 146 -9.31 1.73 -24.07
N SER A 147 -8.08 2.21 -23.91
CA SER A 147 -6.99 2.15 -24.90
C SER A 147 -5.88 1.28 -24.35
N GLU A 148 -6.00 -0.04 -24.58
CA GLU A 148 -5.03 -1.03 -24.10
C GLU A 148 -3.80 -1.05 -25.00
N VAL A 149 -2.61 -0.83 -24.42
CA VAL A 149 -1.34 -1.05 -25.14
C VAL A 149 -1.11 -2.56 -25.23
N THR A 150 -1.01 -3.07 -26.46
CA THR A 150 -0.91 -4.50 -26.75
C THR A 150 0.46 -4.93 -27.26
N ALA A 151 1.27 -4.01 -27.80
CA ALA A 151 2.64 -4.30 -28.20
C ALA A 151 3.51 -3.02 -28.18
N LEU A 152 4.81 -3.23 -28.05
CA LEU A 152 5.87 -2.23 -28.13
C LEU A 152 6.88 -2.71 -29.17
N SER A 153 6.91 -2.09 -30.33
CA SER A 153 7.81 -2.46 -31.43
C SER A 153 9.11 -1.66 -31.37
N VAL A 154 10.20 -2.35 -31.61
CA VAL A 154 11.56 -1.81 -31.49
C VAL A 154 12.30 -1.92 -32.81
N ALA A 155 12.91 -0.80 -33.26
CA ALA A 155 13.81 -0.76 -34.38
C ALA A 155 15.21 -0.30 -33.92
N GLY A 156 16.21 -1.17 -34.11
CA GLY A 156 17.57 -0.90 -33.65
C GLY A 156 17.66 -0.81 -32.12
N ASP A 157 17.94 0.38 -31.60
CA ASP A 157 18.08 0.69 -30.17
C ASP A 157 16.95 1.58 -29.61
N ARG A 158 15.89 1.79 -30.40
CA ARG A 158 14.78 2.70 -30.07
C ARG A 158 13.45 2.00 -30.16
N LEU A 159 12.52 2.44 -29.30
CA LEU A 159 11.11 2.14 -29.47
C LEU A 159 10.61 2.87 -30.73
N GLU A 160 9.97 2.15 -31.65
CA GLU A 160 9.45 2.67 -32.89
C GLU A 160 7.96 2.97 -32.79
N THR A 161 7.18 1.99 -32.34
CA THR A 161 5.72 2.15 -32.25
C THR A 161 5.16 1.54 -30.96
N VAL A 162 4.05 2.13 -30.51
CA VAL A 162 3.18 1.63 -29.46
C VAL A 162 1.87 1.19 -30.12
N THR A 163 1.56 -0.10 -30.10
CA THR A 163 0.30 -0.63 -30.63
C THR A 163 -0.78 -0.58 -29.58
N VAL A 164 -1.91 0.02 -29.92
CA VAL A 164 -3.10 0.16 -29.04
C VAL A 164 -4.25 -0.66 -29.61
N ASN A 165 -4.92 -1.42 -28.73
CA ASN A 165 -6.07 -2.27 -29.05
C ASN A 165 -5.79 -3.27 -30.20
N GLY A 166 -4.53 -3.64 -30.42
CA GLY A 166 -4.10 -4.57 -31.45
C GLY A 166 -4.16 -4.05 -32.89
N LYS A 167 -4.36 -2.74 -33.10
CA LYS A 167 -4.57 -2.17 -34.46
C LYS A 167 -4.02 -0.76 -34.66
N ASP A 168 -4.14 0.12 -33.69
CA ASP A 168 -3.76 1.52 -33.83
C ASP A 168 -2.30 1.68 -33.42
N GLU A 169 -1.48 2.32 -34.28
CA GLU A 169 -0.07 2.54 -34.00
C GLU A 169 0.19 4.02 -33.65
N ILE A 170 0.91 4.23 -32.56
CA ILE A 170 1.33 5.54 -32.07
C ILE A 170 2.85 5.62 -32.14
N ILE A 171 3.36 6.68 -32.70
CA ILE A 171 4.79 6.98 -32.73
C ILE A 171 5.05 8.07 -31.70
N ALA A 172 6.05 7.87 -30.83
CA ALA A 172 6.47 8.85 -29.87
C ALA A 172 7.98 8.78 -29.64
N ASP A 173 8.60 9.93 -29.45
CA ASP A 173 10.03 10.02 -29.14
C ASP A 173 10.41 9.45 -27.80
N ASN A 174 9.49 9.53 -26.82
CA ASN A 174 9.67 9.02 -25.47
C ASN A 174 8.39 8.34 -24.97
N VAL A 175 8.54 7.20 -24.32
CA VAL A 175 7.44 6.44 -23.74
C VAL A 175 7.75 6.14 -22.26
N ILE A 176 6.78 6.43 -21.39
CA ILE A 176 6.84 6.10 -19.97
C ILE A 176 5.79 5.03 -19.69
N SER A 177 6.23 3.87 -19.24
CA SER A 177 5.34 2.79 -18.79
C SER A 177 5.18 2.82 -17.28
N THR A 178 3.93 2.88 -16.80
CA THR A 178 3.59 2.84 -15.38
C THR A 178 2.91 1.53 -14.96
N ILE A 179 2.75 0.58 -15.88
CA ILE A 179 2.24 -0.76 -15.56
C ILE A 179 3.35 -1.61 -14.94
N HIS A 180 2.98 -2.77 -14.40
CA HIS A 180 3.93 -3.71 -13.79
C HIS A 180 5.12 -4.00 -14.72
N PRO A 181 6.38 -3.94 -14.23
CA PRO A 181 7.57 -4.08 -15.08
C PRO A 181 7.59 -5.39 -15.89
N ALA A 182 7.13 -6.52 -15.31
CA ALA A 182 7.05 -7.78 -16.04
C ALA A 182 6.03 -7.72 -17.19
N ALA A 183 4.92 -7.01 -17.02
CA ALA A 183 3.96 -6.77 -18.10
C ALA A 183 4.58 -5.90 -19.20
N THR A 184 5.26 -4.80 -18.83
CA THR A 184 5.95 -3.93 -19.79
C THR A 184 6.94 -4.70 -20.65
N VAL A 185 7.84 -5.50 -20.04
CA VAL A 185 8.83 -6.27 -20.83
C VAL A 185 8.20 -7.41 -21.65
N SER A 186 6.97 -7.81 -21.32
CA SER A 186 6.22 -8.81 -22.10
C SER A 186 5.53 -8.24 -23.34
N LEU A 187 5.33 -6.91 -23.39
CA LEU A 187 4.80 -6.20 -24.58
C LEU A 187 5.85 -5.98 -25.63
N LEU A 188 7.15 -6.08 -25.30
CA LEU A 188 8.22 -5.90 -26.27
C LEU A 188 8.18 -7.01 -27.31
N ASP A 189 8.20 -6.65 -28.57
CA ASP A 189 8.44 -7.58 -29.65
C ASP A 189 9.86 -8.18 -29.56
N ASN A 190 10.16 -9.23 -30.28
CA ASN A 190 11.34 -10.11 -30.14
C ASN A 190 12.72 -9.45 -30.09
N ASN A 191 12.84 -8.23 -29.71
CA ASN A 191 14.05 -7.46 -29.85
C ASN A 191 14.78 -7.06 -28.58
N SER A 192 15.90 -7.10 -28.76
CA SER A 192 17.19 -7.06 -28.14
C SER A 192 17.66 -5.76 -27.51
N ILE A 193 16.88 -4.71 -27.35
CA ILE A 193 17.29 -3.53 -26.56
C ILE A 193 17.60 -3.94 -25.13
N ILE A 194 16.79 -4.86 -24.59
CA ILE A 194 16.93 -5.32 -23.21
C ILE A 194 17.52 -6.74 -23.24
N ARG A 195 18.60 -6.94 -22.51
CA ARG A 195 19.23 -8.25 -22.39
C ARG A 195 18.25 -9.29 -21.84
N LYS A 196 18.21 -10.48 -22.40
CA LYS A 196 17.36 -11.58 -21.94
C LYS A 196 17.53 -11.89 -20.44
N SER A 197 18.75 -11.78 -19.91
CA SER A 197 19.02 -11.96 -18.48
C SER A 197 18.29 -10.92 -17.61
N TYR A 198 18.19 -9.67 -18.07
CA TYR A 198 17.44 -8.63 -17.38
C TYR A 198 15.94 -8.90 -17.42
N ILE A 199 15.39 -9.25 -18.60
CA ILE A 199 13.97 -9.61 -18.76
C ILE A 199 13.62 -10.77 -17.84
N ASN A 200 14.45 -11.83 -17.81
CA ASN A 200 14.23 -12.96 -16.93
C ASN A 200 14.26 -12.54 -15.45
N ARG A 201 15.21 -11.71 -15.05
CA ARG A 201 15.27 -11.17 -13.68
C ARG A 201 14.00 -10.42 -13.31
N ILE A 202 13.49 -9.55 -14.19
CA ILE A 202 12.25 -8.79 -13.95
C ILE A 202 11.04 -9.72 -13.82
N LYS A 203 10.94 -10.74 -14.69
CA LYS A 203 9.83 -11.71 -14.67
C LYS A 203 9.84 -12.66 -13.47
N THR A 204 10.99 -12.82 -12.82
CA THR A 204 11.14 -13.69 -11.64
C THR A 204 11.15 -12.93 -10.32
N LEU A 205 10.99 -11.60 -10.33
CA LEU A 205 10.83 -10.83 -9.10
C LEU A 205 9.56 -11.30 -8.37
N GLU A 206 9.70 -11.54 -7.08
CA GLU A 206 8.59 -11.85 -6.19
C GLU A 206 7.68 -10.61 -6.09
N ASN A 207 6.38 -10.81 -6.27
CA ASN A 207 5.40 -9.76 -6.07
C ASN A 207 5.02 -9.67 -4.59
N SER A 208 4.72 -8.45 -4.13
CA SER A 208 4.14 -8.23 -2.80
C SER A 208 2.73 -8.82 -2.70
N LEU A 209 2.20 -8.89 -1.48
CA LEU A 209 0.81 -9.26 -1.25
C LEU A 209 -0.13 -8.27 -1.96
N GLY A 210 -1.23 -8.79 -2.47
CA GLY A 210 -2.37 -7.99 -2.87
C GLY A 210 -3.27 -7.68 -1.67
N ALA A 211 -4.40 -7.05 -1.94
CA ALA A 211 -5.44 -6.85 -0.94
C ALA A 211 -6.80 -7.30 -1.49
N PHE A 212 -7.59 -7.93 -0.62
CA PHE A 212 -9.02 -8.08 -0.87
C PHE A 212 -9.75 -6.96 -0.14
N THR A 213 -10.60 -6.22 -0.87
CA THR A 213 -11.32 -5.08 -0.32
C THR A 213 -12.81 -5.31 -0.39
N ALA A 214 -13.50 -5.09 0.72
CA ALA A 214 -14.96 -5.04 0.79
C ALA A 214 -15.39 -3.60 1.08
N TYR A 215 -16.29 -3.07 0.27
CA TYR A 215 -16.91 -1.77 0.46
C TYR A 215 -18.33 -1.93 1.00
N LEU A 216 -18.57 -1.47 2.21
CA LEU A 216 -19.87 -1.50 2.88
C LEU A 216 -20.56 -0.15 2.68
N LEU A 217 -21.59 -0.12 1.85
CA LEU A 217 -22.44 1.05 1.69
C LEU A 217 -23.35 1.18 2.91
N LEU A 218 -23.29 2.30 3.59
CA LEU A 218 -24.03 2.55 4.81
C LEU A 218 -25.34 3.29 4.55
N LYS A 219 -26.34 3.03 5.38
CA LYS A 219 -27.52 3.88 5.44
C LYS A 219 -27.12 5.25 6.01
N PRO A 220 -27.69 6.36 5.52
CA PRO A 220 -27.38 7.69 6.03
C PRO A 220 -27.56 7.80 7.54
N GLY A 221 -26.64 8.46 8.22
CA GLY A 221 -26.74 8.79 9.64
C GLY A 221 -26.48 7.63 10.61
N VAL A 222 -26.06 6.46 10.16
CA VAL A 222 -25.86 5.27 11.02
C VAL A 222 -24.53 5.30 11.75
N LEU A 223 -23.44 5.68 11.08
CA LEU A 223 -22.10 5.64 11.64
C LEU A 223 -21.42 7.01 11.49
N ARG A 224 -21.00 7.62 12.60
CA ARG A 224 -20.17 8.81 12.54
C ARG A 224 -18.83 8.50 11.91
N ARG A 225 -18.39 9.37 10.98
CA ARG A 225 -17.09 9.22 10.35
C ARG A 225 -15.98 9.43 11.38
N SER A 226 -15.08 8.46 11.48
CA SER A 226 -13.79 8.68 12.13
C SER A 226 -12.81 9.31 11.15
N ALA A 227 -11.97 10.21 11.64
CA ALA A 227 -10.81 10.72 10.90
C ALA A 227 -9.61 9.77 10.96
N CYS A 228 -9.70 8.71 11.77
CA CYS A 228 -8.65 7.69 11.92
C CYS A 228 -8.92 6.51 11.00
N ASN A 229 -7.85 5.86 10.53
CA ASN A 229 -7.91 4.48 10.07
C ASN A 229 -7.75 3.56 11.28
N PHE A 230 -8.36 2.38 11.19
CA PHE A 230 -8.32 1.36 12.24
C PHE A 230 -7.54 0.15 11.70
N TYR A 231 -6.48 -0.20 12.40
CA TYR A 231 -5.69 -1.40 12.13
C TYR A 231 -6.05 -2.46 13.17
N LEU A 232 -6.65 -3.55 12.74
CA LEU A 232 -7.18 -4.61 13.59
C LEU A 232 -6.25 -5.82 13.52
N TYR A 233 -5.86 -6.36 14.66
CA TYR A 233 -4.94 -7.50 14.76
C TYR A 233 -5.47 -8.57 15.71
N ASP A 234 -5.65 -9.78 15.17
CA ASP A 234 -5.91 -11.00 15.92
C ASP A 234 -4.71 -11.95 15.79
N THR A 235 -3.60 -11.53 16.36
CA THR A 235 -2.34 -12.26 16.32
C THR A 235 -1.43 -11.81 17.46
N PRO A 236 -0.62 -12.70 18.05
CA PRO A 236 0.36 -12.32 19.05
C PRO A 236 1.50 -11.44 18.51
N SER A 237 1.71 -11.45 17.18
CA SER A 237 2.75 -10.65 16.54
C SER A 237 2.25 -9.97 15.27
N VAL A 238 2.19 -8.64 15.27
CA VAL A 238 1.89 -7.82 14.08
C VAL A 238 2.89 -8.11 12.95
N TRP A 239 4.14 -8.35 13.29
CA TRP A 239 5.20 -8.65 12.35
C TRP A 239 5.04 -9.96 11.57
N SER A 240 4.18 -10.87 12.03
CA SER A 240 3.84 -12.11 11.33
C SER A 240 2.41 -12.13 10.77
N ALA A 241 1.64 -11.06 10.98
CA ALA A 241 0.25 -10.98 10.54
C ALA A 241 0.08 -11.05 9.00
N TYR A 242 1.14 -10.82 8.28
CA TYR A 242 1.19 -10.81 6.81
C TYR A 242 1.81 -12.07 6.21
N ASP A 243 2.26 -12.99 7.06
CA ASP A 243 2.76 -14.28 6.62
C ASP A 243 1.56 -15.12 6.17
N ASP A 244 1.45 -15.37 4.86
CA ASP A 244 0.34 -16.15 4.29
C ASP A 244 0.44 -17.60 4.76
N SER A 245 -0.47 -17.99 5.65
CA SER A 245 -0.57 -19.37 6.12
C SER A 245 -1.20 -20.32 5.08
N GLY A 246 -1.71 -19.78 3.98
CA GLY A 246 -2.39 -20.54 2.92
C GLY A 246 -3.76 -21.10 3.32
N ASN A 247 -4.22 -20.88 4.56
CA ASN A 247 -5.49 -21.40 5.08
C ASN A 247 -6.67 -20.42 4.93
N GLY A 248 -6.39 -19.18 4.49
CA GLY A 248 -7.41 -18.13 4.30
C GLY A 248 -7.99 -17.59 5.60
N GLU A 249 -7.25 -17.68 6.73
CA GLU A 249 -7.57 -17.00 7.98
C GLU A 249 -7.19 -15.53 7.91
N ILE A 250 -7.95 -14.68 8.62
CA ILE A 250 -7.73 -13.24 8.67
C ILE A 250 -7.09 -12.95 10.03
N HIS A 251 -5.86 -12.43 10.02
CA HIS A 251 -5.12 -12.04 11.22
C HIS A 251 -4.94 -10.53 11.33
N THR A 252 -5.20 -9.80 10.25
CA THR A 252 -5.12 -8.35 10.22
C THR A 252 -6.11 -7.76 9.24
N MET A 253 -6.58 -6.56 9.55
CA MET A 253 -7.50 -5.80 8.69
C MET A 253 -7.23 -4.31 8.85
N LEU A 254 -7.27 -3.60 7.74
CA LEU A 254 -7.39 -2.14 7.73
C LEU A 254 -8.84 -1.75 7.48
N MET A 255 -9.41 -0.93 8.35
CA MET A 255 -10.74 -0.37 8.20
C MET A 255 -10.66 1.15 8.08
N CYS A 256 -11.34 1.69 7.06
CA CYS A 256 -11.37 3.12 6.78
C CYS A 256 -12.82 3.61 6.62
N HIS A 257 -13.13 4.75 7.23
CA HIS A 257 -14.40 5.44 7.05
C HIS A 257 -14.29 6.47 5.93
N GLN A 258 -15.18 6.42 4.95
CA GLN A 258 -15.20 7.34 3.82
C GLN A 258 -16.53 8.07 3.75
N ASN A 259 -16.51 9.32 3.29
CA ASN A 259 -17.68 10.09 2.93
C ASN A 259 -17.36 11.10 1.81
N ASN A 260 -18.38 11.73 1.27
CA ASN A 260 -18.28 12.74 0.21
C ASN A 260 -17.86 14.14 0.71
N GLY A 261 -17.43 14.28 1.97
CA GLY A 261 -17.04 15.55 2.60
C GLY A 261 -18.19 16.46 3.03
N LYS A 262 -19.45 16.06 2.82
CA LYS A 262 -20.64 16.88 3.10
C LYS A 262 -21.38 16.50 4.39
N SER A 263 -21.00 15.41 5.03
CA SER A 263 -21.65 14.85 6.22
C SER A 263 -20.63 14.52 7.31
N GLU A 264 -21.06 14.58 8.58
CA GLU A 264 -20.30 14.03 9.70
C GLU A 264 -20.40 12.49 9.81
N TYR A 265 -21.24 11.87 8.97
CA TYR A 265 -21.43 10.42 8.92
C TYR A 265 -20.67 9.81 7.76
N ALA A 266 -20.24 8.57 7.93
CA ALA A 266 -19.63 7.79 6.88
C ALA A 266 -20.69 7.30 5.88
N ASP A 267 -20.38 7.39 4.59
CA ASP A 267 -21.19 6.81 3.52
C ASP A 267 -20.74 5.38 3.19
N VAL A 268 -19.45 5.13 3.38
CA VAL A 268 -18.81 3.85 3.09
C VAL A 268 -17.83 3.48 4.21
N VAL A 269 -17.81 2.21 4.57
CA VAL A 269 -16.68 1.59 5.29
C VAL A 269 -15.94 0.68 4.33
N ALA A 270 -14.66 0.94 4.14
CA ALA A 270 -13.78 0.06 3.39
C ALA A 270 -13.05 -0.86 4.37
N LEU A 271 -13.17 -2.16 4.15
CA LEU A 271 -12.44 -3.21 4.86
C LEU A 271 -11.40 -3.80 3.91
N LEU A 272 -10.15 -3.87 4.32
CA LEU A 272 -9.06 -4.38 3.51
C LEU A 272 -8.31 -5.46 4.30
N ILE A 273 -8.08 -6.61 3.68
CA ILE A 273 -7.20 -7.66 4.20
C ILE A 273 -6.06 -7.96 3.22
N PRO A 274 -4.86 -8.31 3.68
CA PRO A 274 -3.82 -8.80 2.79
C PRO A 274 -4.24 -10.13 2.19
N MET A 275 -3.91 -10.34 0.93
CA MET A 275 -4.23 -11.58 0.21
C MET A 275 -3.13 -11.95 -0.77
N SER A 276 -2.59 -13.16 -0.66
CA SER A 276 -1.67 -13.69 -1.65
C SER A 276 -2.38 -13.95 -2.98
N TYR A 277 -1.66 -13.72 -4.07
CA TYR A 277 -2.16 -14.05 -5.40
C TYR A 277 -2.50 -15.55 -5.57
N SER A 278 -1.87 -16.43 -4.81
CA SER A 278 -2.15 -17.88 -4.81
C SER A 278 -3.62 -18.20 -4.58
N HIS A 279 -4.34 -17.43 -3.76
CA HIS A 279 -5.76 -17.61 -3.47
C HIS A 279 -6.68 -17.36 -4.67
N VAL A 280 -6.23 -16.55 -5.63
CA VAL A 280 -7.03 -16.14 -6.79
C VAL A 280 -6.43 -16.57 -8.13
N SER A 281 -5.25 -17.20 -8.13
CA SER A 281 -4.49 -17.57 -9.32
C SER A 281 -5.25 -18.50 -10.28
N LYS A 282 -6.14 -19.36 -9.76
CA LYS A 282 -6.97 -20.26 -10.57
C LYS A 282 -7.95 -19.53 -11.49
N TRP A 283 -8.22 -18.25 -11.25
CA TRP A 283 -9.05 -17.40 -12.10
C TRP A 283 -8.25 -16.43 -12.97
N ALA A 284 -6.91 -16.60 -13.07
CA ALA A 284 -6.04 -15.70 -13.82
C ALA A 284 -6.44 -15.52 -15.28
N ASP A 285 -6.83 -16.63 -15.95
CA ASP A 285 -7.19 -16.64 -17.36
C ASP A 285 -8.66 -16.24 -17.63
N THR A 286 -9.37 -15.79 -16.60
CA THR A 286 -10.75 -15.34 -16.71
C THR A 286 -10.87 -13.83 -16.88
N ARG A 287 -11.97 -13.36 -17.45
CA ARG A 287 -12.23 -11.91 -17.60
C ARG A 287 -12.95 -11.34 -16.39
N THR A 288 -12.58 -10.12 -16.00
CA THR A 288 -13.29 -9.35 -14.97
C THR A 288 -14.79 -9.29 -15.30
N GLY A 289 -15.64 -9.55 -14.30
CA GLY A 289 -17.09 -9.62 -14.45
C GLY A 289 -17.64 -10.91 -15.09
N ARG A 290 -16.78 -11.87 -15.46
CA ARG A 290 -17.16 -13.15 -16.08
C ARG A 290 -16.34 -14.31 -15.52
N ARG A 291 -16.10 -14.34 -14.21
CA ARG A 291 -15.25 -15.36 -13.55
C ARG A 291 -16.02 -16.58 -13.04
N GLY A 292 -17.35 -16.58 -13.20
CA GLY A 292 -18.22 -17.69 -12.81
C GLY A 292 -18.65 -17.70 -11.34
N GLU A 293 -19.58 -18.59 -11.02
CA GLU A 293 -20.23 -18.69 -9.71
C GLU A 293 -19.25 -19.01 -8.57
N GLU A 294 -18.24 -19.83 -8.85
CA GLU A 294 -17.23 -20.16 -7.85
C GLU A 294 -16.45 -18.93 -7.36
N TYR A 295 -16.12 -18.00 -8.27
CA TYR A 295 -15.46 -16.75 -7.91
C TYR A 295 -16.38 -15.82 -7.09
N GLU A 296 -17.66 -15.74 -7.48
CA GLU A 296 -18.65 -14.97 -6.73
C GLU A 296 -18.87 -15.56 -5.34
N GLY A 297 -18.93 -16.89 -5.21
CA GLY A 297 -18.99 -17.60 -3.93
C GLY A 297 -17.75 -17.33 -3.06
N PHE A 298 -16.56 -17.35 -3.64
CA PHE A 298 -15.31 -17.01 -2.95
C PHE A 298 -15.35 -15.58 -2.41
N LYS A 299 -15.79 -14.60 -3.22
CA LYS A 299 -15.92 -13.21 -2.78
C LYS A 299 -16.91 -13.06 -1.62
N ALA A 300 -18.07 -13.68 -1.73
CA ALA A 300 -19.11 -13.62 -0.69
C ALA A 300 -18.60 -14.21 0.62
N ALA A 301 -18.03 -15.40 0.59
CA ALA A 301 -17.49 -16.07 1.78
C ALA A 301 -16.34 -15.27 2.41
N THR A 302 -15.47 -14.66 1.61
CA THR A 302 -14.39 -13.81 2.11
C THR A 302 -14.96 -12.56 2.79
N ALA A 303 -15.95 -11.91 2.17
CA ALA A 303 -16.58 -10.73 2.75
C ALA A 303 -17.29 -11.04 4.08
N GLU A 304 -17.96 -12.19 4.20
CA GLU A 304 -18.58 -12.64 5.46
C GLU A 304 -17.54 -12.86 6.57
N LYS A 305 -16.41 -13.50 6.25
CA LYS A 305 -15.29 -13.65 7.19
C LYS A 305 -14.77 -12.28 7.65
N MET A 306 -14.63 -11.32 6.73
CA MET A 306 -14.19 -9.97 7.05
C MET A 306 -15.15 -9.24 8.00
N LEU A 307 -16.46 -9.37 7.76
CA LEU A 307 -17.48 -8.80 8.64
C LEU A 307 -17.43 -9.42 10.04
N SER A 308 -17.30 -10.74 10.11
CA SER A 308 -17.17 -11.45 11.39
C SER A 308 -15.90 -11.02 12.13
N PHE A 309 -14.78 -10.90 11.43
CA PHE A 309 -13.52 -10.46 12.02
C PHE A 309 -13.63 -9.04 12.56
N ALA A 310 -14.12 -8.09 11.78
CA ALA A 310 -14.32 -6.71 12.23
C ALA A 310 -15.27 -6.63 13.44
N GLY A 311 -16.37 -7.39 13.44
CA GLY A 311 -17.33 -7.45 14.56
C GLY A 311 -16.76 -7.98 15.87
N GLY A 312 -15.61 -8.59 15.87
CA GLY A 312 -14.90 -9.01 17.09
C GLY A 312 -14.19 -7.86 17.84
N PHE A 313 -14.08 -6.66 17.21
CA PHE A 313 -13.37 -5.50 17.78
C PHE A 313 -14.30 -4.36 18.20
N PHE A 314 -15.60 -4.38 17.82
CA PHE A 314 -16.56 -3.29 18.06
C PHE A 314 -17.88 -3.77 18.63
#